data_e82f798551b2996eb9c937912b798ada
#
_entry.id   e82f798551b2996eb9c937912b798ada
#
_cell.length_a   1.000
_cell.length_b   1.000
_cell.length_c   1.000
_cell.angle_alpha   90.00
_cell.angle_beta   90.00
_cell.angle_gamma   90.00
#
_symmetry.space_group_name_H-M   'P 1'
#
loop_
_entity.id
_entity.type
_entity.pdbx_description
1 polymer ?
#
loop_
_entity_poly.entity_id
_entity_poly.type
_entity_poly.pdbx_seq_one_letter_code
_entity_poly.pdbx_strand_id
1 'polypeptide(L)'
;MSERIWERFLTEEDKAVFAAAGYGVRAGFGERPAVLVIDVSYGFTGEKDEPILESIRTWPNSCGHHAWRAIPHLRRLLDAARAKGLPVIYTTGQFRTDQWDIGSWAWKNGRVDDWDGRGQNRDGNDIVDEIAPQPRDIVIRKIKPSAFNGTPLRGFLTQLKADSLLVTGTTTSGCVRASVIDAFSENYRVALIEEGCFDRSQASHAINLCDMHAKYADVVPADEVLDYIDGLPDGLFELPRGGL
;
A
#
# COMPACT_ATOMS: atom_id res chain seq x y z
N MET A 1 -3.04 24.81 -2.95
CA MET A 1 -2.90 23.43 -2.47
C MET A 1 -4.26 23.05 -1.92
N SER A 2 -4.80 21.88 -2.29
CA SER A 2 -6.03 21.36 -1.69
C SER A 2 -5.78 21.09 -0.20
N GLU A 3 -6.79 21.32 0.62
CA GLU A 3 -6.75 21.00 2.06
C GLU A 3 -6.47 19.49 2.22
N ARG A 4 -5.50 19.15 3.06
CA ARG A 4 -5.13 17.76 3.32
C ARG A 4 -6.22 17.05 4.14
N ILE A 5 -6.47 15.79 3.84
CA ILE A 5 -7.54 15.00 4.49
C ILE A 5 -7.45 14.99 6.03
N TRP A 6 -6.28 15.16 6.61
CA TRP A 6 -6.04 15.15 8.06
C TRP A 6 -6.19 16.50 8.74
N GLU A 7 -6.23 17.63 8.01
CA GLU A 7 -6.26 18.97 8.64
C GLU A 7 -7.45 19.18 9.56
N ARG A 8 -8.58 18.57 9.24
CA ARG A 8 -9.79 18.61 10.09
C ARG A 8 -9.66 17.91 11.44
N PHE A 9 -8.61 17.10 11.62
CA PHE A 9 -8.33 16.37 12.86
C PHE A 9 -7.26 17.04 13.72
N LEU A 10 -6.55 18.03 13.19
CA LEU A 10 -5.49 18.75 13.89
C LEU A 10 -6.06 19.99 14.57
N THR A 11 -5.65 20.22 15.82
CA THR A 11 -5.89 21.48 16.51
C THR A 11 -4.98 22.59 15.95
N GLU A 12 -5.31 23.85 16.25
CA GLU A 12 -4.44 24.97 15.86
C GLU A 12 -3.07 24.89 16.58
N GLU A 13 -3.03 24.33 17.77
CA GLU A 13 -1.76 24.05 18.48
C GLU A 13 -0.94 22.99 17.77
N ASP A 14 -1.54 21.87 17.29
CA ASP A 14 -0.84 20.85 16.52
C ASP A 14 -0.21 21.44 15.24
N LYS A 15 -0.98 22.23 14.51
CA LYS A 15 -0.50 22.91 13.29
C LYS A 15 0.66 23.86 13.59
N ALA A 16 0.53 24.66 14.66
CA ALA A 16 1.58 25.58 15.08
C ALA A 16 2.87 24.84 15.50
N VAL A 17 2.74 23.73 16.22
CA VAL A 17 3.86 22.87 16.64
C VAL A 17 4.54 22.27 15.40
N PHE A 18 3.80 21.70 14.46
CA PHE A 18 4.36 21.11 13.25
C PHE A 18 5.12 22.15 12.42
N ALA A 19 4.54 23.33 12.24
CA ALA A 19 5.18 24.42 11.52
C ALA A 19 6.45 24.93 12.22
N ALA A 20 6.41 25.14 13.54
CA ALA A 20 7.53 25.65 14.31
C ALA A 20 8.68 24.64 14.41
N ALA A 21 8.37 23.34 14.50
CA ALA A 21 9.35 22.26 14.61
C ALA A 21 9.87 21.76 13.24
N GLY A 22 9.30 22.24 12.12
CA GLY A 22 9.73 21.90 10.76
C GLY A 22 9.32 20.50 10.31
N TYR A 23 8.24 19.94 10.85
CA TYR A 23 7.70 18.66 10.39
C TYR A 23 7.06 18.76 9.00
N GLY A 24 7.06 17.66 8.25
CA GLY A 24 6.41 17.58 6.94
C GLY A 24 7.19 18.22 5.79
N VAL A 25 8.50 18.48 5.99
CA VAL A 25 9.39 18.88 4.89
C VAL A 25 9.55 17.69 3.95
N ARG A 26 9.29 17.92 2.67
CA ARG A 26 9.34 16.86 1.64
C ARG A 26 10.78 16.44 1.36
N ALA A 27 10.98 15.10 1.31
CA ALA A 27 12.25 14.50 0.89
C ALA A 27 12.39 14.46 -0.65
N GLY A 28 11.28 14.56 -1.36
CA GLY A 28 11.20 14.42 -2.81
C GLY A 28 11.28 12.98 -3.29
N PHE A 29 11.06 12.80 -4.57
CA PHE A 29 11.18 11.49 -5.21
C PHE A 29 12.65 11.05 -5.34
N GLY A 30 12.86 9.74 -5.52
CA GLY A 30 14.19 9.20 -5.87
C GLY A 30 14.48 9.25 -7.36
N GLU A 31 15.51 8.53 -7.78
CA GLU A 31 15.90 8.42 -9.19
C GLU A 31 15.51 7.06 -9.80
N ARG A 32 15.34 6.05 -8.95
CA ARG A 32 15.05 4.66 -9.34
C ARG A 32 13.89 4.08 -8.51
N PRO A 33 12.65 4.52 -8.76
CA PRO A 33 11.50 4.12 -7.95
C PRO A 33 11.02 2.70 -8.30
N ALA A 34 10.54 1.97 -7.28
CA ALA A 34 9.73 0.79 -7.46
C ALA A 34 8.31 1.04 -6.91
N VAL A 35 7.28 0.55 -7.59
CA VAL A 35 5.90 0.62 -7.11
C VAL A 35 5.64 -0.53 -6.15
N LEU A 36 5.12 -0.24 -4.96
CA LEU A 36 4.75 -1.23 -3.95
C LEU A 36 3.25 -1.17 -3.67
N VAL A 37 2.52 -2.20 -4.10
CA VAL A 37 1.08 -2.36 -3.91
C VAL A 37 0.83 -3.30 -2.75
N ILE A 38 0.32 -2.78 -1.64
CA ILE A 38 0.22 -3.53 -0.39
C ILE A 38 -1.19 -4.05 -0.20
N ASP A 39 -1.34 -5.38 -0.22
CA ASP A 39 -2.50 -6.15 0.22
C ASP A 39 -3.85 -5.74 -0.42
N VAL A 40 -3.86 -5.30 -1.65
CA VAL A 40 -5.11 -4.99 -2.38
C VAL A 40 -5.72 -6.29 -2.90
N SER A 41 -6.33 -7.03 -2.00
CA SER A 41 -6.92 -8.35 -2.22
C SER A 41 -8.38 -8.38 -1.80
N TYR A 42 -9.12 -9.39 -2.26
CA TYR A 42 -10.57 -9.49 -1.99
C TYR A 42 -10.92 -9.47 -0.50
N GLY A 43 -10.09 -10.05 0.36
CA GLY A 43 -10.28 -9.97 1.81
C GLY A 43 -10.30 -8.54 2.37
N PHE A 44 -9.63 -7.59 1.69
CA PHE A 44 -9.61 -6.18 2.09
C PHE A 44 -10.50 -5.27 1.26
N THR A 45 -10.90 -5.67 0.07
CA THR A 45 -11.72 -4.82 -0.81
C THR A 45 -13.19 -5.23 -0.83
N GLY A 46 -13.47 -6.51 -0.56
CA GLY A 46 -14.72 -7.13 -1.00
C GLY A 46 -14.72 -7.33 -2.52
N GLU A 47 -15.82 -7.82 -3.09
CA GLU A 47 -15.93 -8.16 -4.52
C GLU A 47 -16.54 -7.03 -5.37
N LYS A 48 -17.07 -5.99 -4.74
CA LYS A 48 -17.77 -4.88 -5.42
C LYS A 48 -17.79 -3.62 -4.58
N ASP A 49 -18.09 -2.49 -5.23
CA ASP A 49 -18.32 -1.22 -4.56
C ASP A 49 -19.64 -1.27 -3.77
N GLU A 50 -19.53 -1.42 -2.46
CA GLU A 50 -20.66 -1.46 -1.55
C GLU A 50 -20.31 -0.86 -0.18
N PRO A 51 -21.33 -0.47 0.63
CA PRO A 51 -21.10 0.04 1.98
C PRO A 51 -20.29 -0.95 2.82
N ILE A 52 -19.36 -0.43 3.61
CA ILE A 52 -18.44 -1.25 4.42
C ILE A 52 -19.19 -2.22 5.36
N LEU A 53 -20.32 -1.80 5.95
CA LEU A 53 -21.11 -2.64 6.84
C LEU A 53 -21.81 -3.80 6.12
N GLU A 54 -22.00 -3.70 4.82
CA GLU A 54 -22.48 -4.82 3.99
C GLU A 54 -21.31 -5.74 3.62
N SER A 55 -20.22 -5.17 3.13
CA SER A 55 -19.05 -5.91 2.68
C SER A 55 -18.42 -6.79 3.77
N ILE A 56 -18.35 -6.29 5.01
CA ILE A 56 -17.79 -7.05 6.15
C ILE A 56 -18.61 -8.27 6.58
N ARG A 57 -19.84 -8.41 6.09
CA ARG A 57 -20.64 -9.63 6.34
C ARG A 57 -20.06 -10.84 5.64
N THR A 58 -19.48 -10.63 4.45
CA THR A 58 -18.79 -11.66 3.67
C THR A 58 -17.29 -11.61 3.90
N TRP A 59 -16.70 -10.43 3.88
CA TRP A 59 -15.27 -10.20 4.02
C TRP A 59 -14.96 -9.38 5.29
N PRO A 60 -14.74 -9.99 6.45
CA PRO A 60 -14.65 -9.28 7.74
C PRO A 60 -13.57 -8.19 7.81
N ASN A 61 -12.56 -8.27 6.94
CA ASN A 61 -11.48 -7.30 6.86
C ASN A 61 -11.69 -6.23 5.77
N SER A 62 -12.79 -6.27 5.03
CA SER A 62 -13.04 -5.36 3.92
C SER A 62 -13.09 -3.89 4.36
N CYS A 63 -12.62 -3.04 3.46
CA CYS A 63 -12.76 -1.58 3.52
C CYS A 63 -13.95 -1.07 2.70
N GLY A 64 -14.69 -1.98 2.02
CA GLY A 64 -15.88 -1.65 1.22
C GLY A 64 -15.59 -0.57 0.18
N HIS A 65 -16.52 0.36 0.01
CA HIS A 65 -16.44 1.45 -0.98
C HIS A 65 -15.14 2.28 -0.90
N HIS A 66 -14.44 2.32 0.24
CA HIS A 66 -13.17 3.04 0.33
C HIS A 66 -12.07 2.38 -0.52
N ALA A 67 -12.05 1.04 -0.59
CA ALA A 67 -11.16 0.31 -1.47
C ALA A 67 -11.48 0.58 -2.94
N TRP A 68 -12.76 0.51 -3.30
CA TRP A 68 -13.21 0.68 -4.69
C TRP A 68 -12.99 2.09 -5.23
N ARG A 69 -12.96 3.10 -4.36
CA ARG A 69 -12.54 4.47 -4.74
C ARG A 69 -11.05 4.56 -5.06
N ALA A 70 -10.20 3.76 -4.41
CA ALA A 70 -8.75 3.77 -4.67
C ALA A 70 -8.38 3.01 -5.95
N ILE A 71 -9.11 1.97 -6.33
CA ILE A 71 -8.80 1.09 -7.48
C ILE A 71 -8.56 1.86 -8.79
N PRO A 72 -9.37 2.85 -9.21
CA PRO A 72 -9.10 3.62 -10.42
C PRO A 72 -7.75 4.36 -10.40
N HIS A 73 -7.35 4.90 -9.25
CA HIS A 73 -6.05 5.55 -9.09
C HIS A 73 -4.90 4.55 -9.16
N LEU A 74 -5.07 3.38 -8.54
CA LEU A 74 -4.12 2.27 -8.64
C LEU A 74 -3.92 1.82 -10.08
N ARG A 75 -4.99 1.64 -10.86
CA ARG A 75 -4.90 1.26 -12.28
C ARG A 75 -4.07 2.27 -13.08
N ARG A 76 -4.39 3.57 -12.97
CA ARG A 76 -3.63 4.63 -13.66
C ARG A 76 -2.15 4.61 -13.29
N LEU A 77 -1.82 4.45 -12.01
CA LEU A 77 -0.45 4.35 -11.53
C LEU A 77 0.27 3.13 -12.12
N LEU A 78 -0.38 1.97 -12.09
CA LEU A 78 0.20 0.70 -12.58
C LEU A 78 0.41 0.73 -14.09
N ASP A 79 -0.54 1.28 -14.85
CA ASP A 79 -0.42 1.44 -16.30
C ASP A 79 0.77 2.36 -16.65
N ALA A 80 0.90 3.50 -15.97
CA ALA A 80 2.03 4.41 -16.16
C ALA A 80 3.37 3.77 -15.77
N ALA A 81 3.43 3.10 -14.62
CA ALA A 81 4.64 2.43 -14.15
C ALA A 81 5.09 1.31 -15.11
N ARG A 82 4.17 0.48 -15.58
CA ARG A 82 4.44 -0.60 -16.54
C ARG A 82 4.87 -0.06 -17.90
N ALA A 83 4.21 0.99 -18.40
CA ALA A 83 4.59 1.66 -19.65
C ALA A 83 6.01 2.23 -19.58
N LYS A 84 6.42 2.75 -18.42
CA LYS A 84 7.76 3.29 -18.17
C LYS A 84 8.80 2.23 -17.84
N GLY A 85 8.39 0.97 -17.67
CA GLY A 85 9.27 -0.13 -17.31
C GLY A 85 9.77 -0.08 -15.87
N LEU A 86 8.97 0.46 -14.96
CA LEU A 86 9.24 0.44 -13.52
C LEU A 86 8.89 -0.93 -12.91
N PRO A 87 9.62 -1.38 -11.87
CA PRO A 87 9.22 -2.56 -11.11
C PRO A 87 7.90 -2.35 -10.40
N VAL A 88 6.96 -3.26 -10.57
CA VAL A 88 5.72 -3.32 -9.81
C VAL A 88 5.78 -4.54 -8.90
N ILE A 89 5.64 -4.29 -7.60
CA ILE A 89 5.75 -5.30 -6.54
C ILE A 89 4.46 -5.31 -5.75
N TYR A 90 3.79 -6.46 -5.71
CA TYR A 90 2.59 -6.68 -4.91
C TYR A 90 2.93 -7.44 -3.64
N THR A 91 2.20 -7.14 -2.58
CA THR A 91 2.13 -8.04 -1.43
C THR A 91 0.73 -8.59 -1.24
N THR A 92 0.64 -9.82 -0.76
CA THR A 92 -0.61 -10.46 -0.33
C THR A 92 -0.33 -11.46 0.79
N GLY A 93 -1.37 -11.88 1.48
CA GLY A 93 -1.25 -12.87 2.55
C GLY A 93 -1.04 -14.29 2.02
N GLN A 94 -0.37 -15.11 2.81
CA GLN A 94 -0.43 -16.58 2.67
C GLN A 94 -0.13 -17.20 4.03
N PHE A 95 -1.05 -18.03 4.48
CA PHE A 95 -0.90 -18.81 5.71
C PHE A 95 -0.92 -20.30 5.39
N ARG A 96 -0.32 -21.10 6.25
CA ARG A 96 -0.44 -22.54 6.20
C ARG A 96 -1.91 -22.95 6.48
N THR A 97 -2.32 -24.05 5.90
CA THR A 97 -3.67 -24.59 6.12
C THR A 97 -3.93 -25.01 7.58
N ASP A 98 -2.88 -25.35 8.33
CA ASP A 98 -2.94 -25.64 9.77
C ASP A 98 -2.83 -24.39 10.65
N GLN A 99 -2.71 -23.20 10.05
CA GLN A 99 -2.64 -21.89 10.69
C GLN A 99 -1.52 -21.72 11.73
N TRP A 100 -0.55 -22.64 11.78
CA TRP A 100 0.56 -22.58 12.75
C TRP A 100 1.40 -21.31 12.65
N ASP A 101 1.54 -20.73 11.44
CA ASP A 101 2.33 -19.55 11.15
C ASP A 101 1.58 -18.20 11.33
N ILE A 102 0.30 -18.24 11.64
CA ILE A 102 -0.52 -17.06 11.98
C ILE A 102 0.12 -16.25 13.11
N GLY A 103 0.64 -16.93 14.15
CA GLY A 103 1.35 -16.27 15.24
C GLY A 103 0.46 -15.28 16.00
N SER A 104 0.95 -14.03 16.16
CA SER A 104 0.25 -13.00 16.95
C SER A 104 -1.15 -12.64 16.44
N TRP A 105 -1.46 -12.92 15.20
CA TRP A 105 -2.80 -12.69 14.66
C TRP A 105 -3.86 -13.54 15.38
N ALA A 106 -3.54 -14.80 15.73
CA ALA A 106 -4.47 -15.72 16.36
C ALA A 106 -5.07 -15.19 17.68
N TRP A 107 -4.27 -14.48 18.49
CA TRP A 107 -4.73 -13.94 19.77
C TRP A 107 -5.07 -12.45 19.74
N LYS A 108 -4.64 -11.70 18.72
CA LYS A 108 -4.96 -10.27 18.60
C LYS A 108 -6.15 -10.00 17.69
N ASN A 109 -6.33 -10.80 16.65
CA ASN A 109 -7.36 -10.64 15.62
C ASN A 109 -8.02 -11.97 15.29
N GLY A 110 -9.02 -12.37 16.06
CA GLY A 110 -9.77 -13.62 15.85
C GLY A 110 -10.56 -13.72 14.53
N ARG A 111 -10.43 -12.75 13.62
CA ARG A 111 -11.08 -12.73 12.29
C ARG A 111 -10.23 -13.38 11.20
N VAL A 112 -9.04 -13.83 11.50
CA VAL A 112 -8.14 -14.43 10.49
C VAL A 112 -8.72 -15.71 9.93
N ASP A 113 -9.51 -16.43 10.72
CA ASP A 113 -10.17 -17.67 10.33
C ASP A 113 -11.27 -17.47 9.26
N ASP A 114 -11.77 -16.23 9.09
CA ASP A 114 -12.82 -15.89 8.12
C ASP A 114 -12.23 -15.33 6.80
N TRP A 115 -10.98 -15.61 6.50
CA TRP A 115 -10.26 -15.01 5.37
C TRP A 115 -10.71 -15.53 4.00
N ASP A 116 -11.38 -16.67 3.97
CA ASP A 116 -11.92 -17.31 2.77
C ASP A 116 -13.28 -16.75 2.30
N GLY A 117 -13.77 -15.66 2.95
CA GLY A 117 -14.97 -14.96 2.50
C GLY A 117 -16.29 -15.65 2.83
N ARG A 118 -16.39 -16.42 3.89
CA ARG A 118 -17.66 -16.97 4.41
C ARG A 118 -18.55 -17.61 3.35
N GLY A 119 -18.02 -18.56 2.61
CA GLY A 119 -18.76 -19.32 1.61
C GLY A 119 -18.65 -18.77 0.18
N GLN A 120 -17.84 -17.75 -0.06
CA GLN A 120 -17.40 -17.40 -1.40
C GLN A 120 -16.39 -18.45 -1.90
N ASN A 121 -16.46 -18.78 -3.17
CA ASN A 121 -15.51 -19.71 -3.80
C ASN A 121 -14.27 -18.94 -4.31
N ARG A 122 -13.65 -18.14 -3.42
CA ARG A 122 -12.51 -17.28 -3.74
C ARG A 122 -11.61 -17.07 -2.51
N ASP A 123 -10.30 -17.11 -2.72
CA ASP A 123 -9.33 -16.82 -1.66
C ASP A 123 -9.30 -15.30 -1.39
N GLY A 124 -9.45 -14.90 -0.14
CA GLY A 124 -9.34 -13.49 0.27
C GLY A 124 -7.96 -12.89 0.04
N ASN A 125 -6.93 -13.71 -0.16
CA ASN A 125 -5.58 -13.27 -0.51
C ASN A 125 -5.38 -13.07 -2.02
N ASP A 126 -6.34 -13.44 -2.86
CA ASP A 126 -6.25 -13.16 -4.29
C ASP A 126 -6.31 -11.65 -4.53
N ILE A 127 -5.35 -11.16 -5.32
CA ILE A 127 -5.31 -9.76 -5.74
C ILE A 127 -6.51 -9.50 -6.65
N VAL A 128 -7.18 -8.36 -6.48
CA VAL A 128 -8.40 -8.05 -7.24
C VAL A 128 -8.13 -7.97 -8.74
N ASP A 129 -9.06 -8.47 -9.53
CA ASP A 129 -8.92 -8.60 -10.99
C ASP A 129 -8.66 -7.26 -11.68
N GLU A 130 -9.19 -6.16 -11.13
CA GLU A 130 -9.05 -4.79 -11.65
C GLU A 130 -7.60 -4.29 -11.71
N ILE A 131 -6.73 -4.86 -10.87
CA ILE A 131 -5.30 -4.55 -10.82
C ILE A 131 -4.45 -5.82 -10.84
N ALA A 132 -4.92 -6.87 -11.47
CA ALA A 132 -4.22 -8.15 -11.51
C ALA A 132 -2.75 -8.00 -11.92
N PRO A 133 -1.85 -8.76 -11.28
CA PRO A 133 -0.43 -8.77 -11.64
C PRO A 133 -0.22 -9.22 -13.09
N GLN A 134 0.73 -8.58 -13.77
CA GLN A 134 1.18 -8.96 -15.10
C GLN A 134 2.44 -9.85 -15.02
N PRO A 135 2.85 -10.55 -16.10
CA PRO A 135 3.95 -11.50 -16.06
C PRO A 135 5.31 -10.96 -15.58
N ARG A 136 5.52 -9.64 -15.68
CA ARG A 136 6.75 -8.98 -15.22
C ARG A 136 6.66 -8.45 -13.78
N ASP A 137 5.47 -8.42 -13.21
CA ASP A 137 5.25 -7.95 -11.86
C ASP A 137 5.72 -9.00 -10.85
N ILE A 138 6.15 -8.53 -9.69
CA ILE A 138 6.66 -9.36 -8.62
C ILE A 138 5.55 -9.50 -7.56
N VAL A 139 5.17 -10.72 -7.23
CA VAL A 139 4.19 -10.98 -6.16
C VAL A 139 4.90 -11.60 -4.96
N ILE A 140 4.81 -10.93 -3.81
CA ILE A 140 5.39 -11.38 -2.55
C ILE A 140 4.27 -11.79 -1.60
N ARG A 141 4.40 -13.00 -1.06
CA ARG A 141 3.50 -13.51 -0.03
C ARG A 141 4.09 -13.26 1.35
N LYS A 142 3.28 -12.74 2.26
CA LYS A 142 3.71 -12.37 3.61
C LYS A 142 2.71 -12.80 4.68
N ILE A 143 3.21 -13.00 5.89
CA ILE A 143 2.44 -13.39 7.08
C ILE A 143 2.43 -12.31 8.17
N LYS A 144 3.12 -11.19 7.94
CA LYS A 144 3.22 -10.06 8.90
C LYS A 144 2.82 -8.75 8.23
N PRO A 145 2.49 -7.70 9.00
CA PRO A 145 2.02 -6.42 8.45
C PRO A 145 2.99 -5.82 7.44
N SER A 146 4.25 -5.66 7.80
CA SER A 146 5.25 -5.06 6.93
C SER A 146 5.60 -5.95 5.73
N ALA A 147 5.72 -5.34 4.57
CA ALA A 147 6.22 -5.96 3.35
C ALA A 147 7.69 -6.40 3.45
N PHE A 148 8.45 -5.88 4.41
CA PHE A 148 9.85 -6.20 4.63
C PHE A 148 10.08 -7.36 5.59
N ASN A 149 9.16 -7.57 6.52
CA ASN A 149 9.36 -8.53 7.60
C ASN A 149 9.15 -9.98 7.13
N GLY A 150 10.24 -10.75 7.09
CA GLY A 150 10.21 -12.16 6.71
C GLY A 150 9.94 -12.41 5.22
N THR A 151 10.21 -11.42 4.36
CA THR A 151 10.01 -11.51 2.91
C THR A 151 11.31 -11.27 2.14
N PRO A 152 11.37 -11.63 0.85
CA PRO A 152 12.52 -11.35 0.00
C PRO A 152 12.59 -9.90 -0.52
N LEU A 153 11.66 -8.99 -0.13
CA LEU A 153 11.53 -7.65 -0.70
C LEU A 153 12.84 -6.87 -0.70
N ARG A 154 13.56 -6.86 0.44
CA ARG A 154 14.86 -6.19 0.56
C ARG A 154 15.88 -6.67 -0.48
N GLY A 155 15.95 -7.98 -0.69
CA GLY A 155 16.83 -8.58 -1.69
C GLY A 155 16.45 -8.16 -3.12
N PHE A 156 15.15 -8.13 -3.43
CA PHE A 156 14.65 -7.71 -4.74
C PHE A 156 14.94 -6.22 -5.00
N LEU A 157 14.68 -5.34 -4.03
CA LEU A 157 14.99 -3.92 -4.16
C LEU A 157 16.49 -3.66 -4.36
N THR A 158 17.34 -4.41 -3.65
CA THR A 158 18.80 -4.36 -3.83
C THR A 158 19.21 -4.81 -5.24
N GLN A 159 18.65 -5.93 -5.72
CA GLN A 159 18.93 -6.43 -7.08
C GLN A 159 18.49 -5.45 -8.17
N LEU A 160 17.32 -4.82 -7.98
CA LEU A 160 16.79 -3.78 -8.86
C LEU A 160 17.55 -2.46 -8.75
N LYS A 161 18.39 -2.29 -7.73
CA LYS A 161 19.04 -1.00 -7.39
C LYS A 161 18.02 0.11 -7.22
N ALA A 162 16.87 -0.21 -6.62
CA ALA A 162 15.87 0.78 -6.30
C ALA A 162 16.35 1.67 -5.15
N ASP A 163 16.08 2.97 -5.23
CA ASP A 163 16.41 3.96 -4.19
C ASP A 163 15.19 4.56 -3.51
N SER A 164 14.03 4.26 -4.05
CA SER A 164 12.77 4.84 -3.60
C SER A 164 11.58 3.92 -3.87
N LEU A 165 10.49 4.17 -3.13
CA LEU A 165 9.25 3.43 -3.24
C LEU A 165 8.06 4.36 -3.47
N LEU A 166 7.22 4.00 -4.43
CA LEU A 166 5.90 4.58 -4.65
C LEU A 166 4.89 3.62 -3.99
N VAL A 167 4.41 3.97 -2.80
CA VAL A 167 3.64 3.06 -1.94
C VAL A 167 2.14 3.32 -2.05
N THR A 168 1.36 2.26 -2.21
CA THR A 168 -0.11 2.26 -2.24
C THR A 168 -0.67 1.06 -1.50
N GLY A 169 -2.00 1.03 -1.34
CA GLY A 169 -2.73 -0.14 -0.85
C GLY A 169 -3.31 0.01 0.54
N THR A 170 -3.37 -1.09 1.29
CA THR A 170 -4.15 -1.18 2.52
C THR A 170 -3.44 -1.96 3.63
N THR A 171 -3.81 -1.78 4.87
CA THR A 171 -4.56 -0.65 5.40
C THR A 171 -3.59 0.44 5.79
N THR A 172 -3.98 1.69 5.59
CA THR A 172 -3.11 2.84 5.84
C THR A 172 -2.51 2.82 7.23
N SER A 173 -3.31 2.48 8.25
CA SER A 173 -2.87 2.38 9.65
C SER A 173 -2.15 1.07 10.00
N GLY A 174 -2.15 0.10 9.12
CA GLY A 174 -1.62 -1.25 9.33
C GLY A 174 -0.43 -1.57 8.45
N CYS A 175 -0.66 -2.41 7.42
CA CYS A 175 0.41 -2.92 6.56
C CYS A 175 1.13 -1.82 5.78
N VAL A 176 0.42 -0.78 5.34
CA VAL A 176 1.02 0.38 4.67
C VAL A 176 1.96 1.10 5.65
N ARG A 177 1.46 1.52 6.83
CA ARG A 177 2.30 2.18 7.83
C ARG A 177 3.53 1.34 8.23
N ALA A 178 3.33 0.05 8.50
CA ALA A 178 4.43 -0.83 8.89
C ALA A 178 5.51 -0.90 7.79
N SER A 179 5.10 -1.01 6.53
CA SER A 179 6.03 -1.07 5.39
C SER A 179 6.73 0.27 5.14
N VAL A 180 6.04 1.39 5.30
CA VAL A 180 6.61 2.74 5.15
C VAL A 180 7.70 2.99 6.21
N ILE A 181 7.44 2.61 7.46
CA ILE A 181 8.42 2.79 8.55
C ILE A 181 9.66 1.91 8.31
N ASP A 182 9.47 0.67 7.86
CA ASP A 182 10.59 -0.21 7.55
C ASP A 182 11.37 0.29 6.33
N ALA A 183 10.68 0.75 5.27
CA ALA A 183 11.32 1.36 4.11
C ALA A 183 12.18 2.57 4.49
N PHE A 184 11.64 3.48 5.30
CA PHE A 184 12.38 4.63 5.83
C PHE A 184 13.60 4.19 6.64
N SER A 185 13.45 3.16 7.51
CA SER A 185 14.53 2.61 8.32
C SER A 185 15.64 1.95 7.50
N GLU A 186 15.31 1.49 6.28
CA GLU A 186 16.24 0.94 5.29
C GLU A 186 16.81 2.01 4.33
N ASN A 187 16.56 3.30 4.61
CA ASN A 187 17.01 4.47 3.84
C ASN A 187 16.40 4.62 2.44
N TYR A 188 15.22 4.06 2.17
CA TYR A 188 14.48 4.38 0.97
C TYR A 188 13.75 5.71 1.10
N ARG A 189 13.73 6.52 0.04
CA ARG A 189 12.75 7.60 -0.07
C ARG A 189 11.39 6.99 -0.32
N VAL A 190 10.37 7.47 0.36
CA VAL A 190 9.01 6.93 0.24
C VAL A 190 8.05 8.03 -0.19
N ALA A 191 7.41 7.85 -1.34
CA ALA A 191 6.23 8.60 -1.74
C ALA A 191 5.00 7.73 -1.50
N LEU A 192 4.08 8.19 -0.65
CA LEU A 192 2.85 7.52 -0.32
C LEU A 192 1.69 8.18 -1.07
N ILE A 193 1.05 7.45 -1.97
CA ILE A 193 0.02 7.98 -2.86
C ILE A 193 -1.30 8.06 -2.11
N GLU A 194 -1.79 9.30 -1.85
CA GLU A 194 -2.94 9.56 -0.98
C GLU A 194 -4.19 8.82 -1.46
N GLU A 195 -4.59 8.98 -2.72
CA GLU A 195 -5.78 8.37 -3.30
C GLU A 195 -5.62 6.87 -3.58
N GLY A 196 -4.37 6.39 -3.60
CA GLY A 196 -4.04 4.96 -3.77
C GLY A 196 -4.04 4.18 -2.46
N CYS A 197 -4.20 4.85 -1.31
CA CYS A 197 -4.24 4.22 0.02
C CYS A 197 -5.65 4.24 0.59
N PHE A 198 -6.02 3.20 1.34
CA PHE A 198 -7.34 3.12 1.97
C PHE A 198 -7.33 2.36 3.30
N ASP A 199 -8.37 2.61 4.10
CA ASP A 199 -8.57 2.01 5.41
C ASP A 199 -10.06 1.94 5.75
N ARG A 200 -10.42 1.14 6.75
CA ARG A 200 -11.78 1.00 7.26
C ARG A 200 -12.26 2.24 8.02
N SER A 201 -11.38 2.84 8.82
CA SER A 201 -11.67 4.03 9.61
C SER A 201 -11.06 5.27 8.96
N GLN A 202 -11.88 6.22 8.58
CA GLN A 202 -11.40 7.45 7.91
C GLN A 202 -10.59 8.35 8.85
N ALA A 203 -10.90 8.36 10.14
CA ALA A 203 -10.07 9.05 11.13
C ALA A 203 -8.69 8.42 11.25
N SER A 204 -8.64 7.07 11.35
CA SER A 204 -7.37 6.33 11.40
C SER A 204 -6.57 6.52 10.10
N HIS A 205 -7.22 6.46 8.93
CA HIS A 205 -6.61 6.72 7.63
C HIS A 205 -5.94 8.10 7.61
N ALA A 206 -6.70 9.14 7.90
CA ALA A 206 -6.23 10.53 7.84
C ALA A 206 -5.06 10.80 8.81
N ILE A 207 -5.17 10.37 10.06
CA ILE A 207 -4.11 10.60 11.06
C ILE A 207 -2.84 9.80 10.73
N ASN A 208 -2.97 8.57 10.22
CA ASN A 208 -1.78 7.81 9.81
C ASN A 208 -1.10 8.41 8.57
N LEU A 209 -1.84 8.97 7.62
CA LEU A 209 -1.24 9.75 6.52
C LEU A 209 -0.50 10.97 7.06
N CYS A 210 -1.09 11.70 8.01
CA CYS A 210 -0.45 12.83 8.68
C CYS A 210 0.86 12.45 9.35
N ASP A 211 0.84 11.41 10.18
CA ASP A 211 2.02 10.91 10.89
C ASP A 211 3.14 10.49 9.95
N MET A 212 2.80 9.77 8.88
CA MET A 212 3.79 9.33 7.89
C MET A 212 4.34 10.52 7.11
N HIS A 213 3.50 11.49 6.72
CA HIS A 213 3.93 12.71 6.03
C HIS A 213 4.86 13.54 6.91
N ALA A 214 4.57 13.65 8.19
CA ALA A 214 5.38 14.42 9.10
C ALA A 214 6.80 13.85 9.30
N LYS A 215 7.00 12.52 9.16
CA LYS A 215 8.19 11.86 9.72
C LYS A 215 8.91 10.91 8.76
N TYR A 216 8.20 10.18 7.87
CA TYR A 216 8.75 8.98 7.22
C TYR A 216 8.59 8.97 5.70
N ALA A 217 7.63 9.69 5.15
CA ALA A 217 7.29 9.64 3.73
C ALA A 217 6.73 10.97 3.24
N ASP A 218 6.77 11.19 1.94
CA ASP A 218 6.00 12.26 1.32
C ASP A 218 4.62 11.71 0.93
N VAL A 219 3.55 12.18 1.58
CA VAL A 219 2.19 11.91 1.11
C VAL A 219 1.89 12.84 -0.05
N VAL A 220 1.59 12.28 -1.22
CA VAL A 220 1.47 13.03 -2.48
C VAL A 220 0.20 12.63 -3.24
N PRO A 221 -0.37 13.55 -4.03
CA PRO A 221 -1.48 13.21 -4.93
C PRO A 221 -1.04 12.26 -6.05
N ALA A 222 -1.97 11.43 -6.51
CA ALA A 222 -1.71 10.49 -7.61
C ALA A 222 -1.23 11.19 -8.89
N ASP A 223 -1.80 12.35 -9.23
CA ASP A 223 -1.42 13.07 -10.43
C ASP A 223 0.05 13.56 -10.38
N GLU A 224 0.54 14.00 -9.22
CA GLU A 224 1.95 14.38 -9.06
C GLU A 224 2.90 13.20 -9.29
N VAL A 225 2.50 12.01 -8.86
CA VAL A 225 3.29 10.79 -9.09
C VAL A 225 3.28 10.39 -10.57
N LEU A 226 2.16 10.57 -11.26
CA LEU A 226 2.07 10.31 -12.70
C LEU A 226 2.98 11.26 -13.49
N ASP A 227 2.99 12.55 -13.16
CA ASP A 227 3.88 13.53 -13.78
C ASP A 227 5.35 13.17 -13.52
N TYR A 228 5.69 12.74 -12.30
CA TYR A 228 7.03 12.27 -11.97
C TYR A 228 7.43 11.04 -12.79
N ILE A 229 6.56 10.02 -12.90
CA ILE A 229 6.82 8.81 -13.69
C ILE A 229 7.04 9.17 -15.17
N ASP A 230 6.23 10.05 -15.74
CA ASP A 230 6.37 10.47 -17.13
C ASP A 230 7.74 11.12 -17.40
N GLY A 231 8.24 11.93 -16.45
CA GLY A 231 9.54 12.58 -16.51
C GLY A 231 10.76 11.68 -16.33
N LEU A 232 10.60 10.42 -15.91
CA LEU A 232 11.71 9.50 -15.71
C LEU A 232 12.34 9.08 -17.06
N PRO A 233 13.65 8.78 -17.10
CA PRO A 233 14.26 8.17 -18.28
C PRO A 233 13.76 6.74 -18.50
N ASP A 234 13.73 6.32 -19.76
CA ASP A 234 13.39 4.94 -20.13
C ASP A 234 14.54 3.97 -19.82
N GLY A 235 14.21 2.69 -19.62
CA GLY A 235 15.21 1.64 -19.46
C GLY A 235 15.97 1.65 -18.13
N LEU A 236 15.40 2.24 -17.09
CA LEU A 236 16.01 2.27 -15.75
C LEU A 236 16.24 0.89 -15.14
N PHE A 237 15.40 -0.09 -15.47
CA PHE A 237 15.39 -1.38 -14.81
C PHE A 237 15.48 -2.56 -15.77
N GLU A 238 16.24 -3.58 -15.38
CA GLU A 238 16.14 -4.92 -15.94
C GLU A 238 15.07 -5.69 -15.15
N LEU A 239 13.88 -5.78 -15.70
CA LEU A 239 12.74 -6.44 -15.07
C LEU A 239 12.76 -7.96 -15.31
N PRO A 240 12.04 -8.75 -14.47
CA PRO A 240 11.78 -10.16 -14.76
C PRO A 240 11.23 -10.32 -16.19
N ARG A 241 11.62 -11.41 -16.86
CA ARG A 241 11.18 -11.66 -18.25
C ARG A 241 9.76 -12.20 -18.36
N GLY A 242 9.13 -12.49 -17.19
CA GLY A 242 7.83 -13.14 -17.11
C GLY A 242 7.97 -14.67 -17.19
N GLY A 243 7.03 -15.34 -16.54
CA GLY A 243 6.98 -16.80 -16.43
C GLY A 243 7.39 -17.30 -15.04
N LEU A 244 6.44 -17.90 -14.39
CA LEU A 244 6.61 -18.93 -13.38
C LEU A 244 6.23 -20.23 -14.05
#